data_358858c63187dabb78fc3bbf6224ad8c
#
_entry.id   358858c63187dabb78fc3bbf6224ad8c
#
_cell.length_a   1.000
_cell.length_b   1.000
_cell.length_c   1.000
_cell.angle_alpha   90.00
_cell.angle_beta   90.00
_cell.angle_gamma   90.00
#
_symmetry.space_group_name_H-M   'P 1'
#
loop_
_entity.id
_entity.type
_entity.pdbx_description
1 polymer ?
#
loop_
_entity_poly.entity_id
_entity_poly.type
_entity_poly.pdbx_seq_one_letter_code
_entity_poly.pdbx_strand_id
1 'polypeptide(L)'
;TTEIYTLSLHDALPIYYETRFAILKKKIEKANIMIPDEVIELICKNITTNVRDLEAALTKLIAFADLMNKKITLEIAQNKLKDLFTNPKITSVTTDIIQRVVADYFNLSYNDLRGKKRTKTIALPRQIAMYITRELTEYSTTEVGEEFGGRDHTTVMHACQRVEARMKIDPTLEITIQNLVRKIKEYKVK
;
A
#
# COMPACT_ATOMS: atom_id res chain seq x y z
N THR A 1 22.66 -21.21 15.56
CA THR A 1 21.56 -21.54 14.62
C THR A 1 20.80 -20.24 14.37
N THR A 2 21.15 -19.57 13.27
CA THR A 2 20.62 -18.28 12.89
C THR A 2 19.38 -18.53 12.04
N GLU A 3 18.19 -18.33 12.57
CA GLU A 3 16.96 -18.30 11.78
C GLU A 3 16.96 -17.03 10.94
N ILE A 4 17.20 -17.21 9.65
CA ILE A 4 17.04 -16.18 8.64
C ILE A 4 15.54 -16.00 8.47
N TYR A 5 14.99 -14.88 8.94
CA TYR A 5 13.65 -14.43 8.62
C TYR A 5 13.60 -14.10 7.12
N THR A 6 13.22 -15.10 6.32
CA THR A 6 12.80 -14.87 4.95
C THR A 6 11.49 -14.08 5.01
N LEU A 7 11.57 -12.76 4.78
CA LEU A 7 10.42 -11.94 4.45
C LEU A 7 9.72 -12.60 3.26
N SER A 8 8.59 -13.23 3.56
CA SER A 8 7.81 -13.95 2.57
C SER A 8 7.26 -12.98 1.54
N LEU A 9 7.44 -13.31 0.26
CA LEU A 9 6.81 -12.63 -0.89
C LEU A 9 5.27 -12.59 -0.81
N HIS A 10 4.66 -13.20 0.20
CA HIS A 10 3.22 -13.19 0.44
C HIS A 10 2.68 -11.88 1.03
N ASP A 11 3.54 -10.96 1.48
CA ASP A 11 3.11 -9.67 2.05
C ASP A 11 2.76 -8.62 0.99
N ALA A 12 2.96 -8.90 -0.30
CA ALA A 12 2.84 -7.92 -1.39
C ALA A 12 1.67 -8.17 -2.37
N LEU A 13 0.90 -9.24 -2.21
CA LEU A 13 -0.26 -9.51 -3.08
C LEU A 13 -1.55 -9.00 -2.43
N PRO A 14 -2.50 -8.44 -3.21
CA PRO A 14 -3.81 -8.10 -2.70
C PRO A 14 -4.47 -9.36 -2.15
N ILE A 15 -4.75 -9.37 -0.85
CA ILE A 15 -5.31 -10.52 -0.17
C ILE A 15 -6.81 -10.51 -0.43
N TYR A 16 -7.32 -11.53 -1.11
CA TYR A 16 -8.74 -11.68 -1.36
C TYR A 16 -9.54 -11.72 -0.06
N TYR A 17 -10.81 -11.28 -0.14
CA TYR A 17 -11.70 -11.21 1.02
C TYR A 17 -11.76 -12.53 1.80
N GLU A 18 -11.91 -13.65 1.11
CA GLU A 18 -11.99 -15.00 1.70
C GLU A 18 -10.71 -15.36 2.46
N THR A 19 -9.56 -14.95 1.91
CA THR A 19 -8.25 -15.18 2.55
C THR A 19 -8.12 -14.33 3.81
N ARG A 20 -8.53 -13.07 3.78
CA ARG A 20 -8.55 -12.20 4.98
C ARG A 20 -9.43 -12.78 6.08
N PHE A 21 -10.63 -13.23 5.71
CA PHE A 21 -11.57 -13.84 6.63
C PHE A 21 -11.01 -15.12 7.26
N ALA A 22 -10.42 -15.99 6.47
CA ALA A 22 -9.79 -17.23 6.94
C ALA A 22 -8.60 -16.97 7.89
N ILE A 23 -7.76 -15.96 7.59
CA ILE A 23 -6.64 -15.56 8.45
C ILE A 23 -7.14 -15.11 9.82
N LEU A 24 -8.13 -14.21 9.85
CA LEU A 24 -8.71 -13.71 11.10
C LEU A 24 -9.39 -14.83 11.90
N LYS A 25 -10.18 -15.70 11.25
CA LYS A 25 -10.81 -16.85 11.93
C LYS A 25 -9.80 -17.77 12.58
N LYS A 26 -8.75 -18.16 11.83
CA LYS A 26 -7.67 -19.01 12.39
C LYS A 26 -6.96 -18.36 13.57
N LYS A 27 -6.82 -17.04 13.57
CA LYS A 27 -6.18 -16.31 14.67
C LYS A 27 -7.08 -16.21 15.89
N ILE A 28 -8.37 -16.00 15.70
CA ILE A 28 -9.39 -15.98 16.76
C ILE A 28 -9.50 -17.36 17.44
N GLU A 29 -9.53 -18.43 16.64
CA GLU A 29 -9.54 -19.81 17.15
C GLU A 29 -8.29 -20.10 17.99
N LYS A 30 -7.10 -19.71 17.52
CA LYS A 30 -5.85 -19.87 18.29
C LYS A 30 -5.84 -19.09 19.59
N ALA A 31 -6.46 -17.92 19.62
CA ALA A 31 -6.56 -17.08 20.80
C ALA A 31 -7.67 -17.54 21.78
N ASN A 32 -8.49 -18.50 21.37
CA ASN A 32 -9.65 -19.01 22.12
C ASN A 32 -10.62 -17.90 22.58
N ILE A 33 -10.90 -16.95 21.69
CA ILE A 33 -11.75 -15.79 21.96
C ILE A 33 -13.02 -15.89 21.11
N MET A 34 -14.15 -15.49 21.68
CA MET A 34 -15.42 -15.42 20.93
C MET A 34 -15.59 -14.04 20.30
N ILE A 35 -15.51 -13.97 18.98
CA ILE A 35 -15.78 -12.76 18.18
C ILE A 35 -16.87 -13.08 17.17
N PRO A 36 -17.96 -12.30 17.09
CA PRO A 36 -19.02 -12.51 16.11
C PRO A 36 -18.49 -12.38 14.67
N ASP A 37 -19.00 -13.21 13.77
CA ASP A 37 -18.59 -13.20 12.35
C ASP A 37 -18.83 -11.83 11.69
N GLU A 38 -19.87 -11.09 12.11
CA GLU A 38 -20.15 -9.72 11.66
C GLU A 38 -19.00 -8.74 11.94
N VAL A 39 -18.27 -8.94 13.05
CA VAL A 39 -17.08 -8.13 13.38
C VAL A 39 -15.91 -8.50 12.48
N ILE A 40 -15.73 -9.79 12.18
CA ILE A 40 -14.70 -10.26 11.25
C ILE A 40 -14.97 -9.69 9.86
N GLU A 41 -16.23 -9.75 9.39
CA GLU A 41 -16.64 -9.15 8.13
C GLU A 41 -16.38 -7.65 8.08
N LEU A 42 -16.70 -6.93 9.16
CA LEU A 42 -16.46 -5.49 9.27
C LEU A 42 -14.96 -5.18 9.07
N ILE A 43 -14.07 -5.92 9.73
CA ILE A 43 -12.62 -5.75 9.59
C ILE A 43 -12.19 -6.06 8.14
N CYS A 44 -12.62 -7.20 7.58
CA CYS A 44 -12.24 -7.62 6.23
C CYS A 44 -12.72 -6.68 5.13
N LYS A 45 -13.89 -6.04 5.30
CA LYS A 45 -14.43 -5.06 4.34
C LYS A 45 -13.68 -3.74 4.35
N ASN A 46 -13.22 -3.30 5.54
CA ASN A 46 -12.61 -1.98 5.69
C ASN A 46 -11.07 -1.98 5.68
N ILE A 47 -10.44 -3.13 5.93
CA ILE A 47 -8.98 -3.26 5.91
C ILE A 47 -8.59 -4.20 4.78
N THR A 48 -8.14 -3.62 3.66
CA THR A 48 -7.77 -4.34 2.44
C THR A 48 -6.27 -4.31 2.16
N THR A 49 -5.52 -3.54 2.95
CA THR A 49 -4.12 -3.18 2.72
C THR A 49 -3.15 -4.35 2.89
N ASN A 50 -3.13 -4.96 4.05
CA ASN A 50 -2.20 -6.06 4.36
C ASN A 50 -2.63 -6.86 5.59
N VAL A 51 -1.99 -8.03 5.81
CA VAL A 51 -2.28 -8.91 6.96
C VAL A 51 -1.97 -8.23 8.29
N ARG A 52 -0.91 -7.43 8.35
CA ARG A 52 -0.50 -6.76 9.61
C ARG A 52 -1.57 -5.81 10.12
N ASP A 53 -2.20 -5.05 9.22
CA ASP A 53 -3.27 -4.12 9.60
C ASP A 53 -4.53 -4.88 10.07
N LEU A 54 -4.85 -6.02 9.43
CA LEU A 54 -5.91 -6.92 9.87
C LEU A 54 -5.63 -7.44 11.28
N GLU A 55 -4.41 -7.92 11.51
CA GLU A 55 -3.98 -8.43 12.81
C GLU A 55 -3.93 -7.34 13.88
N ALA A 56 -3.50 -6.13 13.54
CA ALA A 56 -3.48 -4.99 14.45
C ALA A 56 -4.90 -4.58 14.87
N ALA A 57 -5.86 -4.57 13.94
CA ALA A 57 -7.25 -4.28 14.23
C ALA A 57 -7.84 -5.32 15.20
N LEU A 58 -7.61 -6.59 14.94
CA LEU A 58 -8.06 -7.68 15.81
C LEU A 58 -7.45 -7.57 17.21
N THR A 59 -6.12 -7.36 17.28
CA THR A 59 -5.41 -7.22 18.57
C THR A 59 -5.91 -6.03 19.37
N LYS A 60 -6.21 -4.90 18.71
CA LYS A 60 -6.79 -3.70 19.35
C LYS A 60 -8.16 -3.99 19.96
N LEU A 61 -9.02 -4.77 19.29
CA LEU A 61 -10.33 -5.15 19.82
C LEU A 61 -10.21 -6.10 21.00
N ILE A 62 -9.32 -7.09 20.90
CA ILE A 62 -9.08 -8.06 21.97
C ILE A 62 -8.56 -7.32 23.22
N ALA A 63 -7.53 -6.52 23.09
CA ALA A 63 -6.96 -5.75 24.18
C ALA A 63 -8.00 -4.82 24.85
N PHE A 64 -8.88 -4.21 24.05
CA PHE A 64 -9.97 -3.39 24.60
C PHE A 64 -10.99 -4.23 25.36
N ALA A 65 -11.39 -5.39 24.83
CA ALA A 65 -12.34 -6.29 25.46
C ALA A 65 -11.81 -6.80 26.80
N ASP A 66 -10.55 -7.21 26.84
CA ASP A 66 -9.87 -7.69 28.05
C ASP A 66 -9.75 -6.57 29.10
N LEU A 67 -9.30 -5.36 28.69
CA LEU A 67 -9.15 -4.23 29.60
C LEU A 67 -10.48 -3.79 30.24
N MET A 68 -11.55 -3.80 29.44
CA MET A 68 -12.86 -3.32 29.86
C MET A 68 -13.77 -4.43 30.39
N ASN A 69 -13.30 -5.68 30.36
CA ASN A 69 -14.07 -6.87 30.69
C ASN A 69 -15.44 -6.93 29.97
N LYS A 70 -15.44 -6.60 28.67
CA LYS A 70 -16.64 -6.52 27.81
C LYS A 70 -16.53 -7.49 26.65
N LYS A 71 -17.69 -8.05 26.24
CA LYS A 71 -17.78 -8.85 25.02
C LYS A 71 -17.61 -7.94 23.81
N ILE A 72 -16.94 -8.45 22.78
CA ILE A 72 -16.79 -7.75 21.51
C ILE A 72 -18.13 -7.81 20.76
N THR A 73 -18.70 -6.64 20.49
CA THR A 73 -19.91 -6.47 19.68
C THR A 73 -19.59 -5.65 18.43
N LEU A 74 -20.49 -5.71 17.45
CA LEU A 74 -20.34 -4.93 16.21
C LEU A 74 -20.22 -3.42 16.50
N GLU A 75 -21.01 -2.90 17.44
CA GLU A 75 -20.99 -1.49 17.85
C GLU A 75 -19.63 -1.09 18.47
N ILE A 76 -19.09 -1.93 19.36
CA ILE A 76 -17.76 -1.71 19.95
C ILE A 76 -16.69 -1.73 18.86
N ALA A 77 -16.77 -2.69 17.93
CA ALA A 77 -15.83 -2.79 16.81
C ALA A 77 -15.87 -1.54 15.92
N GLN A 78 -17.06 -1.08 15.53
CA GLN A 78 -17.24 0.16 14.75
C GLN A 78 -16.64 1.37 15.46
N ASN A 79 -16.93 1.54 16.75
CA ASN A 79 -16.43 2.68 17.51
C ASN A 79 -14.91 2.64 17.72
N LYS A 80 -14.33 1.47 18.03
CA LYS A 80 -12.90 1.34 18.35
C LYS A 80 -12.00 1.25 17.13
N LEU A 81 -12.53 0.79 16.02
CA LEU A 81 -11.81 0.72 14.75
C LEU A 81 -12.13 1.91 13.83
N LYS A 82 -13.02 2.83 14.27
CA LYS A 82 -13.38 4.01 13.49
C LYS A 82 -12.14 4.75 12.97
N ASP A 83 -11.12 4.94 13.80
CA ASP A 83 -9.87 5.61 13.40
C ASP A 83 -9.06 4.79 12.39
N LEU A 84 -9.22 3.47 12.36
CA LEU A 84 -8.60 2.60 11.36
C LEU A 84 -9.42 2.56 10.07
N PHE A 85 -10.74 2.74 10.15
CA PHE A 85 -11.67 2.78 9.02
C PHE A 85 -11.83 4.19 8.45
N THR A 86 -11.85 5.22 9.30
CA THR A 86 -11.97 6.64 8.94
C THR A 86 -10.62 7.34 8.84
N ASN A 87 -9.54 6.66 9.15
CA ASN A 87 -8.31 6.99 8.50
C ASN A 87 -8.40 6.41 7.09
N PRO A 88 -8.76 7.23 6.12
CA PRO A 88 -7.95 7.28 4.97
C PRO A 88 -6.60 7.86 5.47
N LYS A 89 -5.78 7.04 6.12
CA LYS A 89 -4.33 7.17 6.06
C LYS A 89 -3.88 6.74 4.69
N ILE A 90 -4.66 7.20 3.77
CA ILE A 90 -4.30 7.51 2.44
C ILE A 90 -5.30 8.63 2.15
N THR A 91 -4.97 9.86 2.20
CA THR A 91 -5.13 10.67 1.01
C THR A 91 -4.90 9.67 -0.09
N SER A 92 -5.98 9.28 -0.77
CA SER A 92 -5.88 8.25 -1.80
C SER A 92 -4.70 8.68 -2.66
N VAL A 93 -3.56 7.97 -2.52
CA VAL A 93 -2.36 8.31 -3.25
C VAL A 93 -2.74 8.13 -4.70
N THR A 94 -3.16 9.20 -5.32
CA THR A 94 -3.58 9.17 -6.72
C THR A 94 -2.34 9.25 -7.58
N THR A 95 -2.41 8.69 -8.75
CA THR A 95 -1.34 8.79 -9.75
C THR A 95 -0.97 10.25 -10.01
N ASP A 96 -1.95 11.17 -9.97
CA ASP A 96 -1.72 12.62 -10.11
C ASP A 96 -0.78 13.16 -9.02
N ILE A 97 -0.99 12.81 -7.75
CA ILE A 97 -0.11 13.22 -6.64
C ILE A 97 1.30 12.66 -6.84
N ILE A 98 1.41 11.38 -7.21
CA ILE A 98 2.71 10.74 -7.46
C ILE A 98 3.45 11.46 -8.58
N GLN A 99 2.77 11.72 -9.69
CA GLN A 99 3.36 12.40 -10.85
C GLN A 99 3.80 13.82 -10.49
N ARG A 100 3.01 14.59 -9.74
CA ARG A 100 3.39 15.95 -9.29
C ARG A 100 4.60 15.93 -8.38
N VAL A 101 4.60 15.11 -7.34
CA VAL A 101 5.71 15.04 -6.38
C VAL A 101 7.00 14.59 -7.05
N VAL A 102 6.94 13.62 -7.96
CA VAL A 102 8.12 13.16 -8.71
C VAL A 102 8.58 14.23 -9.71
N ALA A 103 7.66 14.88 -10.43
CA ALA A 103 8.01 15.96 -11.35
C ALA A 103 8.72 17.11 -10.62
N ASP A 104 8.15 17.57 -9.50
CA ASP A 104 8.74 18.64 -8.67
C ASP A 104 10.13 18.26 -8.15
N TYR A 105 10.30 17.02 -7.69
CA TYR A 105 11.60 16.55 -7.18
C TYR A 105 12.71 16.58 -8.24
N PHE A 106 12.37 16.23 -9.48
CA PHE A 106 13.33 16.20 -10.58
C PHE A 106 13.34 17.47 -11.44
N ASN A 107 12.67 18.56 -10.99
CA ASN A 107 12.52 19.81 -11.75
C ASN A 107 11.97 19.61 -13.15
N LEU A 108 10.96 18.76 -13.29
CA LEU A 108 10.25 18.47 -14.54
C LEU A 108 8.84 19.06 -14.50
N SER A 109 8.26 19.28 -15.66
CA SER A 109 6.82 19.55 -15.73
C SER A 109 6.02 18.26 -15.58
N TYR A 110 4.83 18.36 -15.04
CA TYR A 110 3.87 17.25 -14.96
C TYR A 110 3.67 16.58 -16.33
N ASN A 111 3.58 17.37 -17.39
CA ASN A 111 3.40 16.88 -18.75
C ASN A 111 4.63 16.13 -19.30
N ASP A 112 5.83 16.36 -18.79
CA ASP A 112 7.03 15.63 -19.23
C ASP A 112 6.94 14.15 -18.81
N LEU A 113 6.34 13.83 -17.67
CA LEU A 113 6.15 12.44 -17.22
C LEU A 113 5.14 11.68 -18.11
N ARG A 114 4.10 12.36 -18.59
CA ARG A 114 3.06 11.76 -19.46
C ARG A 114 3.44 11.82 -20.94
N GLY A 115 4.28 12.76 -21.33
CA GLY A 115 4.64 13.03 -22.71
C GLY A 115 5.46 11.92 -23.38
N LYS A 116 5.54 11.96 -24.71
CA LYS A 116 6.26 10.98 -25.53
C LYS A 116 7.79 11.15 -25.52
N LYS A 117 8.32 12.25 -24.96
CA LYS A 117 9.76 12.53 -24.88
C LYS A 117 10.51 11.40 -24.17
N ARG A 118 11.68 10.99 -24.75
CA ARG A 118 12.51 9.88 -24.25
C ARG A 118 13.92 10.31 -23.86
N THR A 119 14.13 11.59 -23.50
CA THR A 119 15.43 12.06 -23.03
C THR A 119 15.82 11.37 -21.71
N LYS A 120 17.13 11.16 -21.50
CA LYS A 120 17.62 10.51 -20.28
C LYS A 120 17.16 11.22 -18.99
N THR A 121 17.04 12.54 -19.05
CA THR A 121 16.57 13.39 -17.94
C THR A 121 15.12 13.14 -17.54
N ILE A 122 14.27 12.66 -18.46
CA ILE A 122 12.86 12.39 -18.23
C ILE A 122 12.60 10.89 -18.03
N ALA A 123 13.40 10.03 -18.68
CA ALA A 123 13.15 8.60 -18.72
C ALA A 123 13.23 7.95 -17.32
N LEU A 124 14.28 8.24 -16.55
CA LEU A 124 14.46 7.70 -15.21
C LEU A 124 13.40 8.21 -14.22
N PRO A 125 13.12 9.53 -14.11
CA PRO A 125 12.03 10.02 -13.26
C PRO A 125 10.68 9.40 -13.59
N ARG A 126 10.37 9.21 -14.86
CA ARG A 126 9.14 8.54 -15.30
C ARG A 126 9.09 7.09 -14.86
N GLN A 127 10.20 6.35 -14.98
CA GLN A 127 10.29 4.95 -14.53
C GLN A 127 10.09 4.86 -13.00
N ILE A 128 10.68 5.78 -12.25
CA ILE A 128 10.49 5.89 -10.79
C ILE A 128 9.02 6.17 -10.46
N ALA A 129 8.37 7.11 -11.17
CA ALA A 129 6.97 7.43 -10.94
C ALA A 129 6.05 6.22 -11.23
N MET A 130 6.29 5.49 -12.33
CA MET A 130 5.55 4.25 -12.64
C MET A 130 5.76 3.18 -11.55
N TYR A 131 6.99 3.00 -11.09
CA TYR A 131 7.33 2.07 -10.02
C TYR A 131 6.59 2.44 -8.72
N ILE A 132 6.69 3.70 -8.27
CA ILE A 132 6.00 4.17 -7.06
C ILE A 132 4.48 4.04 -7.20
N THR A 133 3.92 4.29 -8.38
CA THR A 133 2.49 4.09 -8.62
C THR A 133 2.09 2.63 -8.42
N ARG A 134 2.87 1.68 -8.93
CA ARG A 134 2.63 0.24 -8.71
C ARG A 134 2.74 -0.17 -7.25
N GLU A 135 3.68 0.44 -6.51
CA GLU A 135 3.91 0.12 -5.10
C GLU A 135 2.87 0.74 -4.15
N LEU A 136 2.34 1.91 -4.48
CA LEU A 136 1.44 2.66 -3.59
C LEU A 136 -0.03 2.59 -3.98
N THR A 137 -0.36 2.04 -5.15
CA THR A 137 -1.74 1.91 -5.63
C THR A 137 -2.05 0.47 -6.04
N GLU A 138 -3.32 0.14 -6.16
CA GLU A 138 -3.76 -1.18 -6.65
C GLU A 138 -3.86 -1.24 -8.18
N TYR A 139 -3.36 -0.24 -8.90
CA TYR A 139 -3.43 -0.18 -10.37
C TYR A 139 -2.64 -1.31 -11.02
N SER A 140 -3.25 -1.95 -12.00
CA SER A 140 -2.57 -2.89 -12.89
C SER A 140 -1.52 -2.17 -13.75
N THR A 141 -0.61 -2.91 -14.36
CA THR A 141 0.37 -2.34 -15.29
C THR A 141 -0.28 -1.65 -16.48
N THR A 142 -1.46 -2.10 -16.90
CA THR A 142 -2.24 -1.48 -17.99
C THR A 142 -2.79 -0.13 -17.54
N GLU A 143 -3.44 -0.05 -16.40
CA GLU A 143 -3.97 1.20 -15.82
C GLU A 143 -2.86 2.23 -15.57
N VAL A 144 -1.72 1.78 -15.01
CA VAL A 144 -0.55 2.67 -14.88
C VAL A 144 -0.09 3.17 -16.26
N GLY A 145 -0.05 2.31 -17.27
CA GLY A 145 0.30 2.71 -18.62
C GLY A 145 -0.60 3.82 -19.18
N GLU A 146 -1.89 3.70 -18.98
CA GLU A 146 -2.90 4.71 -19.38
C GLU A 146 -2.64 6.05 -18.68
N GLU A 147 -2.43 6.04 -17.37
CA GLU A 147 -2.14 7.22 -16.57
C GLU A 147 -0.83 7.93 -16.96
N PHE A 148 0.12 7.21 -17.50
CA PHE A 148 1.39 7.75 -17.99
C PHE A 148 1.40 8.04 -19.49
N GLY A 149 0.24 8.38 -20.08
CA GLY A 149 0.10 8.85 -21.47
C GLY A 149 -0.10 7.73 -22.49
N GLY A 150 -0.86 6.69 -22.10
CA GLY A 150 -1.24 5.59 -22.99
C GLY A 150 -0.06 4.67 -23.32
N ARG A 151 0.74 4.31 -22.34
CA ARG A 151 1.88 3.41 -22.53
C ARG A 151 1.44 1.96 -22.39
N ASP A 152 2.05 1.11 -23.20
CA ASP A 152 1.84 -0.33 -23.09
C ASP A 152 2.27 -0.88 -21.73
N HIS A 153 1.54 -1.89 -21.23
CA HIS A 153 1.82 -2.55 -19.96
C HIS A 153 3.24 -3.13 -19.87
N THR A 154 3.80 -3.58 -21.01
CA THR A 154 5.18 -4.07 -21.05
C THR A 154 6.20 -2.97 -20.77
N THR A 155 5.90 -1.72 -21.20
CA THR A 155 6.72 -0.55 -20.88
C THR A 155 6.75 -0.28 -19.39
N VAL A 156 5.60 -0.39 -18.71
CA VAL A 156 5.49 -0.23 -17.25
C VAL A 156 6.23 -1.35 -16.52
N MET A 157 6.03 -2.60 -16.95
CA MET A 157 6.71 -3.75 -16.38
C MET A 157 8.24 -3.63 -16.48
N HIS A 158 8.77 -3.27 -17.66
CA HIS A 158 10.19 -3.03 -17.81
C HIS A 158 10.70 -1.82 -17.02
N ALA A 159 9.88 -0.77 -16.85
CA ALA A 159 10.23 0.35 -15.99
C ALA A 159 10.42 -0.09 -14.54
N CYS A 160 9.49 -0.85 -13.97
CA CYS A 160 9.57 -1.39 -12.62
C CYS A 160 10.83 -2.27 -12.45
N GLN A 161 11.04 -3.24 -13.33
CA GLN A 161 12.21 -4.13 -13.29
C GLN A 161 13.54 -3.36 -13.32
N ARG A 162 13.63 -2.30 -14.16
CA ARG A 162 14.85 -1.46 -14.23
C ARG A 162 15.09 -0.68 -12.95
N VAL A 163 14.04 -0.13 -12.34
CA VAL A 163 14.15 0.60 -11.07
C VAL A 163 14.59 -0.35 -9.97
N GLU A 164 13.97 -1.53 -9.85
CA GLU A 164 14.34 -2.56 -8.88
C GLU A 164 15.80 -3.03 -9.04
N ALA A 165 16.19 -3.33 -10.28
CA ALA A 165 17.56 -3.75 -10.56
C ALA A 165 18.58 -2.67 -10.19
N ARG A 166 18.23 -1.39 -10.46
CA ARG A 166 19.11 -0.27 -10.15
C ARG A 166 19.20 0.02 -8.66
N MET A 167 18.12 -0.10 -7.90
CA MET A 167 18.15 0.05 -6.43
C MET A 167 19.11 -0.96 -5.76
N LYS A 168 19.21 -2.17 -6.30
CA LYS A 168 20.17 -3.18 -5.78
C LYS A 168 21.64 -2.79 -5.94
N ILE A 169 21.95 -1.90 -6.88
CA ILE A 169 23.32 -1.49 -7.25
C ILE A 169 23.61 -0.08 -6.72
N ASP A 170 22.59 0.77 -6.64
CA ASP A 170 22.69 2.19 -6.29
C ASP A 170 21.86 2.51 -5.04
N PRO A 171 22.47 2.47 -3.85
CA PRO A 171 21.77 2.79 -2.59
C PRO A 171 21.20 4.21 -2.55
N THR A 172 21.77 5.15 -3.31
CA THR A 172 21.27 6.54 -3.36
C THR A 172 19.91 6.63 -4.04
N LEU A 173 19.65 5.76 -5.03
CA LEU A 173 18.35 5.66 -5.67
C LEU A 173 17.28 5.12 -4.70
N GLU A 174 17.63 4.12 -3.88
CA GLU A 174 16.73 3.58 -2.88
C GLU A 174 16.32 4.67 -1.87
N ILE A 175 17.27 5.42 -1.34
CA ILE A 175 17.01 6.55 -0.41
C ILE A 175 16.14 7.61 -1.10
N THR A 176 16.38 7.89 -2.37
CA THR A 176 15.58 8.84 -3.15
C THR A 176 14.13 8.39 -3.25
N ILE A 177 13.89 7.12 -3.57
CA ILE A 177 12.54 6.55 -3.67
C ILE A 177 11.84 6.56 -2.31
N GLN A 178 12.53 6.21 -1.23
CA GLN A 178 11.97 6.28 0.13
C GLN A 178 11.55 7.70 0.52
N ASN A 179 12.37 8.71 0.18
CA ASN A 179 12.06 10.12 0.40
C ASN A 179 10.85 10.58 -0.44
N LEU A 180 10.74 10.16 -1.69
CA LEU A 180 9.59 10.42 -2.55
C LEU A 180 8.32 9.80 -1.97
N VAL A 181 8.36 8.54 -1.58
CA VAL A 181 7.23 7.83 -0.96
C VAL A 181 6.76 8.56 0.30
N ARG A 182 7.68 9.02 1.15
CA ARG A 182 7.34 9.81 2.34
C ARG A 182 6.64 11.11 1.96
N LYS A 183 7.19 11.89 1.01
CA LYS A 183 6.57 13.15 0.54
C LYS A 183 5.20 12.93 -0.07
N ILE A 184 5.00 11.84 -0.82
CA ILE A 184 3.71 11.49 -1.42
C ILE A 184 2.67 11.18 -0.33
N LYS A 185 3.05 10.42 0.70
CA LYS A 185 2.16 10.09 1.82
C LYS A 185 1.80 11.31 2.70
N GLU A 186 2.69 12.30 2.77
CA GLU A 186 2.51 13.55 3.50
C GLU A 186 1.85 14.65 2.65
N TYR A 187 1.64 14.40 1.35
CA TYR A 187 1.12 15.40 0.43
C TYR A 187 -0.31 15.79 0.81
N LYS A 188 -0.49 17.03 1.23
CA LYS A 188 -1.81 17.62 1.46
C LYS A 188 -2.21 18.38 0.20
N VAL A 189 -3.33 17.99 -0.39
CA VAL A 189 -3.94 18.78 -1.46
C VAL A 189 -4.28 20.14 -0.86
N LYS A 190 -3.65 21.19 -1.38
CA LYS A 190 -3.96 22.58 -1.02
C LYS A 190 -5.24 23.01 -1.72
#